data_ed2b273432c2b699da5c5ac0fb8868a9
#
_entry.id   ed2b273432c2b699da5c5ac0fb8868a9
#
_cell.length_a   1.000
_cell.length_b   1.000
_cell.length_c   1.000
_cell.angle_alpha   90.00
_cell.angle_beta   90.00
_cell.angle_gamma   90.00
#
_symmetry.space_group_name_H-M   'P 1'
#
loop_
_entity.id
_entity.type
_entity.pdbx_description
1 polymer ?
#
loop_
_entity_poly.entity_id
_entity_poly.type
_entity_poly.pdbx_seq_one_letter_code
_entity_poly.pdbx_strand_id
1 'polypeptide(L)'
;VSQIVESGMLMNDRPAVLRRRSWSVIFGIAVVGLGIGMFIAVLKVTSMSGFRTGWQGIPVYLVIAGLIGRIVNCKVVLREDVLTVINPLRTHTVPRAVIDSAAPGEDGGLEVTLSGGRTVPVFAYGGSFIDHFRGTSGAAAETINRWLRTGSDPDGSSAGAAVSWTRCRPADVAVLSGVLLAGGGALWMALTGG
;
A
#
# COMPACT_ATOMS: atom_id res chain seq x y z
N VAL A 1 13.40 -12.99 -8.66
CA VAL A 1 13.88 -12.39 -9.91
C VAL A 1 13.14 -11.06 -10.05
N SER A 2 13.79 -9.97 -9.59
CA SER A 2 13.31 -8.61 -9.81
C SER A 2 13.45 -8.30 -11.29
N GLN A 3 12.38 -8.32 -12.04
CA GLN A 3 12.35 -7.66 -13.34
C GLN A 3 12.25 -6.15 -13.09
N ILE A 4 13.41 -5.50 -13.01
CA ILE A 4 13.53 -4.10 -13.36
C ILE A 4 13.27 -4.08 -14.87
N VAL A 5 12.13 -3.53 -15.25
CA VAL A 5 11.88 -3.25 -16.66
C VAL A 5 12.84 -2.14 -17.05
N GLU A 6 13.96 -2.51 -17.68
CA GLU A 6 14.73 -1.61 -18.52
C GLU A 6 13.83 -1.16 -19.67
N SER A 7 13.13 -0.08 -19.48
CA SER A 7 12.55 0.67 -20.58
C SER A 7 13.55 1.71 -20.99
N GLY A 8 14.19 1.44 -22.11
CA GLY A 8 15.13 2.33 -22.77
C GLY A 8 14.55 3.74 -22.91
N MET A 9 15.46 4.66 -22.79
CA MET A 9 15.39 6.10 -22.95
C MET A 9 14.73 6.48 -24.29
N LEU A 10 13.40 6.55 -24.29
CA LEU A 10 12.63 7.33 -25.23
C LEU A 10 11.70 8.20 -24.40
N MET A 11 11.73 9.49 -24.66
CA MET A 11 10.77 10.48 -24.16
C MET A 11 9.34 9.96 -24.39
N ASN A 12 8.84 9.24 -23.42
CA ASN A 12 7.48 8.74 -23.43
C ASN A 12 6.86 9.17 -22.11
N ASP A 13 5.81 9.95 -22.15
CA ASP A 13 4.94 10.52 -21.11
C ASP A 13 4.41 9.49 -20.08
N ARG A 14 4.97 8.31 -20.00
CA ARG A 14 4.52 7.24 -19.13
C ARG A 14 5.20 7.34 -17.77
N PRO A 15 4.42 7.49 -16.69
CA PRO A 15 4.96 7.52 -15.34
C PRO A 15 5.69 6.20 -15.04
N ALA A 16 6.92 6.31 -14.53
CA ALA A 16 7.63 5.14 -14.03
C ALA A 16 7.01 4.71 -12.70
N VAL A 17 6.51 3.48 -12.63
CA VAL A 17 5.86 2.93 -11.43
C VAL A 17 6.77 1.90 -10.79
N LEU A 18 7.31 2.25 -9.62
CA LEU A 18 8.09 1.35 -8.78
C LEU A 18 7.13 0.59 -7.86
N ARG A 19 6.88 -0.68 -8.15
CA ARG A 19 5.99 -1.56 -7.38
C ARG A 19 6.63 -2.93 -7.22
N ARG A 20 6.52 -3.47 -6.03
CA ARG A 20 6.98 -4.83 -5.72
C ARG A 20 5.91 -5.85 -6.11
N ARG A 21 6.05 -6.48 -7.29
CA ARG A 21 5.09 -7.48 -7.79
C ARG A 21 4.92 -8.69 -6.89
N SER A 22 6.00 -9.16 -6.25
CA SER A 22 5.97 -10.31 -5.34
C SER A 22 5.01 -10.12 -4.17
N TRP A 23 4.92 -8.91 -3.62
CA TRP A 23 3.98 -8.60 -2.53
C TRP A 23 2.52 -8.74 -2.95
N SER A 24 2.19 -8.27 -4.16
CA SER A 24 0.82 -8.40 -4.69
C SER A 24 0.40 -9.86 -4.85
N VAL A 25 1.32 -10.73 -5.27
CA VAL A 25 1.03 -12.16 -5.44
C VAL A 25 0.90 -12.83 -4.08
N ILE A 26 1.85 -12.62 -3.15
CA ILE A 26 1.82 -13.23 -1.82
C ILE A 26 0.56 -12.82 -1.05
N PHE A 27 0.26 -11.53 -1.01
CA PHE A 27 -0.93 -11.05 -0.31
C PHE A 27 -2.23 -11.44 -1.03
N GLY A 28 -2.22 -11.52 -2.37
CA GLY A 28 -3.36 -12.05 -3.11
C GLY A 28 -3.67 -13.50 -2.72
N ILE A 29 -2.66 -14.36 -2.69
CA ILE A 29 -2.80 -15.75 -2.24
C ILE A 29 -3.27 -15.81 -0.78
N ALA A 30 -2.70 -14.97 0.10
CA ALA A 30 -3.08 -14.91 1.51
C ALA A 30 -4.56 -14.49 1.68
N VAL A 31 -5.04 -13.50 0.95
CA VAL A 31 -6.46 -13.07 1.01
C VAL A 31 -7.38 -14.16 0.50
N VAL A 32 -7.04 -14.82 -0.61
CA VAL A 32 -7.84 -15.93 -1.15
C VAL A 32 -7.85 -17.11 -0.17
N GLY A 33 -6.69 -17.53 0.34
CA GLY A 33 -6.58 -18.61 1.32
C GLY A 33 -7.34 -18.32 2.61
N LEU A 34 -7.23 -17.10 3.13
CA LEU A 34 -7.99 -16.65 4.30
C LEU A 34 -9.51 -16.66 4.00
N GLY A 35 -9.92 -16.24 2.79
CA GLY A 35 -11.32 -16.26 2.37
C GLY A 35 -11.90 -17.67 2.31
N ILE A 36 -11.17 -18.62 1.74
CA ILE A 36 -11.55 -20.04 1.71
C ILE A 36 -11.65 -20.59 3.14
N GLY A 37 -10.64 -20.35 3.98
CA GLY A 37 -10.64 -20.79 5.37
C GLY A 37 -11.81 -20.19 6.16
N MET A 38 -12.08 -18.91 5.99
CA MET A 38 -13.22 -18.22 6.63
C MET A 38 -14.55 -18.78 6.15
N PHE A 39 -14.70 -19.03 4.86
CA PHE A 39 -15.93 -19.63 4.30
C PHE A 39 -16.22 -21.01 4.92
N ILE A 40 -15.20 -21.86 4.99
CA ILE A 40 -15.32 -23.19 5.64
C ILE A 40 -15.68 -23.04 7.12
N ALA A 41 -15.04 -22.11 7.83
CA ALA A 41 -15.29 -21.85 9.25
C ALA A 41 -16.74 -21.37 9.48
N VAL A 42 -17.23 -20.44 8.65
CA VAL A 42 -18.61 -19.94 8.71
C VAL A 42 -19.61 -21.09 8.51
N LEU A 43 -19.41 -21.95 7.51
CA LEU A 43 -20.28 -23.10 7.27
C LEU A 43 -20.27 -24.06 8.47
N LYS A 44 -19.11 -24.39 9.00
CA LYS A 44 -18.95 -25.30 10.14
C LYS A 44 -19.58 -24.72 11.41
N VAL A 45 -19.32 -23.45 11.75
CA VAL A 45 -19.90 -22.82 12.92
C VAL A 45 -21.42 -22.68 12.79
N THR A 46 -21.91 -22.33 11.59
CA THR A 46 -23.36 -22.25 11.33
C THR A 46 -24.04 -23.60 11.53
N SER A 47 -23.43 -24.71 11.09
CA SER A 47 -24.01 -26.05 11.27
C SER A 47 -24.01 -26.53 12.72
N MET A 48 -23.07 -26.07 13.55
CA MET A 48 -22.94 -26.47 14.97
C MET A 48 -23.71 -25.55 15.92
N SER A 49 -23.68 -24.24 15.68
CA SER A 49 -24.13 -23.21 16.62
C SER A 49 -25.20 -22.27 16.02
N GLY A 50 -25.66 -22.58 14.80
CA GLY A 50 -26.65 -21.79 14.08
C GLY A 50 -26.09 -20.54 13.41
N PHE A 51 -26.87 -19.96 12.53
CA PHE A 51 -26.50 -18.79 11.70
C PHE A 51 -26.13 -17.57 12.57
N ARG A 52 -26.78 -17.41 13.72
CA ARG A 52 -26.56 -16.28 14.65
C ARG A 52 -25.10 -16.14 15.09
N THR A 53 -24.36 -17.25 15.18
CA THR A 53 -22.94 -17.27 15.53
C THR A 53 -22.05 -17.33 14.30
N GLY A 54 -22.45 -18.09 13.28
CA GLY A 54 -21.60 -18.38 12.10
C GLY A 54 -21.25 -17.17 11.26
N TRP A 55 -22.17 -16.20 11.08
CA TRP A 55 -21.96 -15.05 10.20
C TRP A 55 -20.87 -14.08 10.72
N GLN A 56 -20.54 -14.10 12.02
CA GLN A 56 -19.63 -13.13 12.65
C GLN A 56 -18.21 -13.12 12.06
N GLY A 57 -17.80 -14.20 11.42
CA GLY A 57 -16.52 -14.28 10.72
C GLY A 57 -16.46 -13.39 9.47
N ILE A 58 -17.60 -13.13 8.82
CA ILE A 58 -17.64 -12.38 7.55
C ILE A 58 -17.13 -10.93 7.71
N PRO A 59 -17.63 -10.12 8.65
CA PRO A 59 -17.12 -8.76 8.83
C PRO A 59 -15.65 -8.71 9.21
N VAL A 60 -15.17 -9.65 10.01
CA VAL A 60 -13.75 -9.75 10.38
C VAL A 60 -12.89 -9.99 9.14
N TYR A 61 -13.29 -10.95 8.28
CA TYR A 61 -12.61 -11.20 7.02
C TYR A 61 -12.57 -9.97 6.11
N LEU A 62 -13.69 -9.26 5.96
CA LEU A 62 -13.77 -8.07 5.10
C LEU A 62 -12.84 -6.96 5.56
N VAL A 63 -12.75 -6.73 6.88
CA VAL A 63 -11.83 -5.73 7.43
C VAL A 63 -10.38 -6.13 7.16
N ILE A 64 -10.00 -7.38 7.45
CA ILE A 64 -8.63 -7.85 7.23
C ILE A 64 -8.28 -7.81 5.74
N ALA A 65 -9.15 -8.31 4.86
CA ALA A 65 -8.94 -8.29 3.41
C ALA A 65 -8.80 -6.85 2.87
N GLY A 66 -9.60 -5.92 3.39
CA GLY A 66 -9.51 -4.51 3.05
C GLY A 66 -8.20 -3.88 3.50
N LEU A 67 -7.73 -4.16 4.71
CA LEU A 67 -6.44 -3.67 5.20
C LEU A 67 -5.27 -4.22 4.36
N ILE A 68 -5.28 -5.51 4.06
CA ILE A 68 -4.30 -6.13 3.17
C ILE A 68 -4.35 -5.48 1.78
N GLY A 69 -5.54 -5.22 1.23
CA GLY A 69 -5.72 -4.54 -0.05
C GLY A 69 -5.10 -3.14 -0.10
N ARG A 70 -5.15 -2.38 1.00
CA ARG A 70 -4.45 -1.09 1.12
C ARG A 70 -2.93 -1.25 1.10
N ILE A 71 -2.39 -2.26 1.78
CA ILE A 71 -0.96 -2.56 1.78
C ILE A 71 -0.48 -2.94 0.37
N VAL A 72 -1.23 -3.79 -0.32
CA VAL A 72 -0.92 -4.22 -1.70
C VAL A 72 -0.93 -3.06 -2.70
N ASN A 73 -1.71 -2.01 -2.43
CA ASN A 73 -1.78 -0.82 -3.30
C ASN A 73 -0.59 0.14 -3.13
N CYS A 74 0.30 -0.09 -2.17
CA CYS A 74 1.47 0.74 -1.95
C CYS A 74 2.43 0.69 -3.15
N LYS A 75 2.88 1.87 -3.59
CA LYS A 75 3.78 2.05 -4.74
C LYS A 75 4.40 3.43 -4.75
N VAL A 76 5.46 3.59 -5.53
CA VAL A 76 6.02 4.89 -5.86
C VAL A 76 5.78 5.16 -7.33
N VAL A 77 5.32 6.34 -7.66
CA VAL A 77 5.09 6.80 -9.03
C VAL A 77 5.98 8.02 -9.29
N LEU A 78 6.89 7.86 -10.24
CA LEU A 78 7.75 8.93 -10.72
C LEU A 78 7.10 9.53 -11.96
N ARG A 79 6.82 10.82 -11.92
CA ARG A 79 6.41 11.65 -13.08
C ARG A 79 7.53 12.64 -13.38
N GLU A 80 7.37 13.45 -14.42
CA GLU A 80 8.41 14.41 -14.84
C GLU A 80 8.95 15.23 -13.66
N ASP A 81 8.08 15.91 -12.92
CA ASP A 81 8.46 16.85 -11.85
C ASP A 81 7.94 16.47 -10.47
N VAL A 82 7.27 15.31 -10.34
CA VAL A 82 6.59 14.94 -9.11
C VAL A 82 6.81 13.48 -8.77
N LEU A 83 7.24 13.23 -7.53
CA LEU A 83 7.26 11.92 -6.91
C LEU A 83 6.00 11.74 -6.09
N THR A 84 5.25 10.66 -6.34
CA THR A 84 4.07 10.31 -5.55
C THR A 84 4.33 9.00 -4.80
N VAL A 85 4.38 9.07 -3.48
CA VAL A 85 4.52 7.91 -2.58
C VAL A 85 3.14 7.54 -2.06
N ILE A 86 2.64 6.38 -2.47
CA ILE A 86 1.35 5.86 -2.02
C ILE A 86 1.61 4.85 -0.91
N ASN A 87 1.34 5.26 0.33
CA ASN A 87 1.38 4.43 1.53
C ASN A 87 -0.04 3.96 1.90
N PRO A 88 -0.23 3.02 2.84
CA PRO A 88 -1.56 2.43 3.12
C PRO A 88 -2.62 3.45 3.55
N LEU A 89 -2.23 4.50 4.27
CA LEU A 89 -3.14 5.51 4.80
C LEU A 89 -2.93 6.90 4.19
N ARG A 90 -1.70 7.24 3.78
CA ARG A 90 -1.34 8.58 3.31
C ARG A 90 -0.62 8.51 1.97
N THR A 91 -1.00 9.38 1.06
CA THR A 91 -0.31 9.62 -0.21
C THR A 91 0.45 10.92 -0.10
N HIS A 92 1.77 10.85 -0.29
CA HIS A 92 2.64 12.00 -0.33
C HIS A 92 2.93 12.35 -1.78
N THR A 93 2.60 13.58 -2.17
CA THR A 93 2.92 14.14 -3.48
C THR A 93 4.00 15.18 -3.28
N VAL A 94 5.19 14.90 -3.77
CA VAL A 94 6.39 15.69 -3.50
C VAL A 94 6.95 16.20 -4.81
N PRO A 95 7.02 17.52 -5.02
CA PRO A 95 7.71 18.10 -6.14
C PRO A 95 9.20 17.72 -6.13
N ARG A 96 9.76 17.47 -7.31
CA ARG A 96 11.16 17.07 -7.47
C ARG A 96 12.13 18.06 -6.83
N ALA A 97 11.88 19.36 -6.98
CA ALA A 97 12.71 20.44 -6.46
C ALA A 97 12.90 20.43 -4.94
N VAL A 98 12.02 19.76 -4.18
CA VAL A 98 12.10 19.68 -2.72
C VAL A 98 12.60 18.32 -2.23
N ILE A 99 13.10 17.46 -3.12
CA ILE A 99 13.68 16.16 -2.78
C ILE A 99 15.20 16.27 -2.82
N ASP A 100 15.86 16.00 -1.71
CA ASP A 100 17.32 16.00 -1.64
C ASP A 100 17.90 14.64 -2.10
N SER A 101 17.35 13.54 -1.57
CA SER A 101 17.84 12.20 -1.87
C SER A 101 16.84 11.11 -1.51
N ALA A 102 17.09 9.90 -2.00
CA ALA A 102 16.46 8.69 -1.53
C ALA A 102 17.54 7.70 -1.07
N ALA A 103 17.35 7.09 0.09
CA ALA A 103 18.29 6.14 0.68
C ALA A 103 17.55 5.02 1.43
N PRO A 104 18.18 3.86 1.62
CA PRO A 104 17.70 2.89 2.61
C PRO A 104 17.78 3.49 4.01
N GLY A 105 16.68 3.41 4.77
CA GLY A 105 16.64 3.78 6.17
C GLY A 105 17.33 2.74 7.08
N GLU A 106 17.44 3.03 8.37
CA GLU A 106 18.08 2.14 9.37
C GLU A 106 17.33 0.80 9.50
N ASP A 107 16.03 0.79 9.27
CA ASP A 107 15.17 -0.41 9.25
C ASP A 107 15.27 -1.21 7.94
N GLY A 108 16.11 -0.78 6.98
CA GLY A 108 16.23 -1.35 5.64
C GLY A 108 15.08 -0.97 4.69
N GLY A 109 14.14 -0.16 5.15
CA GLY A 109 13.09 0.44 4.31
C GLY A 109 13.64 1.52 3.39
N LEU A 110 12.86 1.97 2.41
CA LEU A 110 13.21 3.10 1.56
C LEU A 110 12.68 4.39 2.18
N GLU A 111 13.54 5.39 2.29
CA GLU A 111 13.20 6.73 2.75
C GLU A 111 13.54 7.76 1.69
N VAL A 112 12.68 8.77 1.56
CA VAL A 112 12.91 9.95 0.72
C VAL A 112 13.13 11.15 1.61
N THR A 113 14.32 11.75 1.54
CA THR A 113 14.69 12.94 2.30
C THR A 113 14.30 14.19 1.53
N LEU A 114 13.61 15.09 2.19
CA LEU A 114 13.16 16.36 1.65
C LEU A 114 14.07 17.49 2.10
N SER A 115 14.13 18.56 1.32
CA SER A 115 14.77 19.82 1.69
C SER A 115 14.22 20.33 3.02
N GLY A 116 15.10 20.49 3.99
CA GLY A 116 14.73 20.79 5.38
C GLY A 116 14.75 19.58 6.33
N GLY A 117 15.34 18.46 5.90
CA GLY A 117 15.67 17.31 6.78
C GLY A 117 14.47 16.40 7.14
N ARG A 118 13.30 16.65 6.57
CA ARG A 118 12.13 15.75 6.77
C ARG A 118 12.26 14.52 5.88
N THR A 119 11.93 13.35 6.42
CA THR A 119 11.90 12.08 5.67
C THR A 119 10.48 11.60 5.42
N VAL A 120 10.26 11.01 4.25
CA VAL A 120 9.01 10.34 3.87
C VAL A 120 9.31 8.85 3.73
N PRO A 121 8.80 8.01 4.65
CA PRO A 121 8.98 6.57 4.54
C PRO A 121 8.14 6.01 3.39
N VAL A 122 8.73 5.08 2.64
CA VAL A 122 8.08 4.43 1.49
C VAL A 122 7.67 3.02 1.88
N PHE A 123 6.43 2.84 2.28
CA PHE A 123 5.90 1.56 2.79
C PHE A 123 6.01 0.40 1.78
N ALA A 124 5.95 0.71 0.47
CA ALA A 124 6.11 -0.29 -0.59
C ALA A 124 7.46 -1.03 -0.53
N TYR A 125 8.46 -0.41 0.10
CA TYR A 125 9.81 -0.92 0.33
C TYR A 125 10.14 -0.92 1.83
N GLY A 126 9.10 -1.02 2.68
CA GLY A 126 9.25 -1.12 4.13
C GLY A 126 10.03 -2.37 4.51
N GLY A 127 11.01 -2.18 5.39
CA GLY A 127 12.01 -3.17 5.78
C GLY A 127 11.41 -4.48 6.30
N SER A 128 11.32 -5.45 5.43
CA SER A 128 11.19 -6.85 5.81
C SER A 128 12.62 -7.40 5.93
N PHE A 129 12.84 -8.30 6.88
CA PHE A 129 14.11 -9.04 6.99
C PHE A 129 14.62 -9.57 5.65
N ILE A 130 13.71 -9.91 4.73
CA ILE A 130 14.01 -10.37 3.37
C ILE A 130 14.55 -9.23 2.48
N ASP A 131 14.18 -7.97 2.73
CA ASP A 131 14.63 -6.81 1.96
C ASP A 131 16.06 -6.43 2.27
N HIS A 132 16.45 -6.56 3.52
CA HIS A 132 17.83 -6.36 3.95
C HIS A 132 18.80 -7.29 3.20
N PHE A 133 18.41 -8.53 2.95
CA PHE A 133 19.23 -9.50 2.20
C PHE A 133 19.16 -9.33 0.67
N ARG A 134 18.13 -8.71 0.11
CA ARG A 134 17.94 -8.60 -1.35
C ARG A 134 18.29 -7.25 -1.95
N GLY A 135 18.59 -6.23 -1.15
CA GLY A 135 19.01 -4.91 -1.63
C GLY A 135 17.94 -4.19 -2.47
N THR A 136 16.66 -4.57 -2.36
CA THR A 136 15.57 -4.02 -3.21
C THR A 136 15.32 -2.55 -2.92
N SER A 137 15.49 -2.12 -1.66
CA SER A 137 15.39 -0.71 -1.26
C SER A 137 16.52 0.12 -1.87
N GLY A 138 17.74 -0.43 -1.93
CA GLY A 138 18.89 0.23 -2.56
C GLY A 138 18.69 0.44 -4.06
N ALA A 139 18.20 -0.56 -4.80
CA ALA A 139 17.91 -0.44 -6.22
C ALA A 139 16.81 0.59 -6.50
N ALA A 140 15.78 0.65 -5.64
CA ALA A 140 14.72 1.66 -5.74
C ALA A 140 15.25 3.06 -5.44
N ALA A 141 16.10 3.22 -4.39
CA ALA A 141 16.77 4.47 -4.05
C ALA A 141 17.63 4.97 -5.23
N GLU A 142 18.42 4.08 -5.83
CA GLU A 142 19.23 4.43 -7.00
C GLU A 142 18.39 4.90 -8.19
N THR A 143 17.26 4.24 -8.44
CA THR A 143 16.33 4.64 -9.50
C THR A 143 15.76 6.02 -9.26
N ILE A 144 15.33 6.34 -8.01
CA ILE A 144 14.84 7.67 -7.65
C ILE A 144 15.96 8.71 -7.76
N ASN A 145 17.16 8.41 -7.25
CA ASN A 145 18.29 9.34 -7.34
C ASN A 145 18.75 9.57 -8.79
N ARG A 146 18.65 8.57 -9.66
CA ARG A 146 18.90 8.73 -11.09
C ARG A 146 17.84 9.63 -11.72
N TRP A 147 16.57 9.43 -11.40
CA TRP A 147 15.48 10.30 -11.84
C TRP A 147 15.70 11.74 -11.36
N LEU A 148 16.15 11.95 -10.12
CA LEU A 148 16.49 13.27 -9.60
C LEU A 148 17.59 13.98 -10.43
N ARG A 149 18.57 13.24 -10.94
CA ARG A 149 19.68 13.79 -11.75
C ARG A 149 19.35 14.06 -13.21
N THR A 150 18.37 13.35 -13.78
CA THR A 150 18.09 13.40 -15.23
C THR A 150 17.06 14.44 -15.66
N GLY A 151 16.35 15.07 -14.75
CA GLY A 151 15.35 16.08 -15.09
C GLY A 151 15.92 17.48 -15.19
N SER A 152 15.30 18.28 -16.02
CA SER A 152 15.55 19.71 -16.08
C SER A 152 15.15 20.37 -14.76
N ASP A 153 15.87 21.43 -14.36
CA ASP A 153 15.46 22.24 -13.23
C ASP A 153 14.01 22.74 -13.45
N PRO A 154 13.10 22.41 -12.55
CA PRO A 154 11.73 22.90 -12.69
C PRO A 154 11.74 24.42 -12.49
N ASP A 155 11.31 25.16 -13.50
CA ASP A 155 11.07 26.59 -13.40
C ASP A 155 10.16 26.85 -12.17
N GLY A 156 10.77 27.29 -11.07
CA GLY A 156 10.16 28.08 -10.02
C GLY A 156 8.85 27.64 -9.36
N SER A 157 8.38 26.41 -9.50
CA SER A 157 7.14 26.00 -8.84
C SER A 157 7.40 25.71 -7.35
N SER A 158 7.13 26.73 -6.53
CA SER A 158 7.18 26.70 -5.06
C SER A 158 6.10 25.79 -4.42
N ALA A 159 5.58 24.81 -5.13
CA ALA A 159 4.60 23.88 -4.59
C ALA A 159 5.27 22.99 -3.52
N GLY A 160 4.88 23.20 -2.28
CA GLY A 160 5.35 22.35 -1.16
C GLY A 160 4.84 20.90 -1.26
N ALA A 161 5.46 20.00 -0.52
CA ALA A 161 5.01 18.62 -0.41
C ALA A 161 3.56 18.57 0.12
N ALA A 162 2.67 17.92 -0.62
CA ALA A 162 1.28 17.73 -0.24
C ALA A 162 1.05 16.32 0.30
N VAL A 163 0.23 16.23 1.36
CA VAL A 163 -0.18 14.95 1.95
C VAL A 163 -1.69 14.82 1.82
N SER A 164 -2.14 13.71 1.27
CA SER A 164 -3.57 13.40 1.13
C SER A 164 -3.88 12.00 1.66
N TRP A 165 -5.16 11.73 1.91
CA TRP A 165 -5.60 10.41 2.30
C TRP A 165 -5.54 9.46 1.09
N THR A 166 -4.93 8.28 1.28
CA THR A 166 -4.87 7.26 0.22
C THR A 166 -6.26 6.68 -0.04
N ARG A 167 -6.75 6.84 -1.26
CA ARG A 167 -8.01 6.25 -1.71
C ARG A 167 -7.75 4.93 -2.43
N CYS A 168 -8.29 3.85 -1.88
CA CYS A 168 -8.28 2.52 -2.49
C CYS A 168 -9.71 1.98 -2.47
N ARG A 169 -10.52 2.35 -3.49
CA ARG A 169 -11.97 2.06 -3.54
C ARG A 169 -12.33 0.62 -3.12
N PRO A 170 -11.74 -0.45 -3.68
CA PRO A 170 -12.12 -1.80 -3.28
C PRO A 170 -11.79 -2.12 -1.82
N ALA A 171 -10.65 -1.67 -1.33
CA ALA A 171 -10.25 -1.85 0.05
C ALA A 171 -11.13 -1.04 1.02
N ASP A 172 -11.45 0.19 0.65
CA ASP A 172 -12.31 1.09 1.43
C ASP A 172 -13.73 0.54 1.54
N VAL A 173 -14.28 0.02 0.44
CA VAL A 173 -15.59 -0.64 0.42
C VAL A 173 -15.58 -1.89 1.29
N ALA A 174 -14.54 -2.72 1.22
CA ALA A 174 -14.44 -3.93 2.03
C ALA A 174 -14.41 -3.59 3.54
N VAL A 175 -13.57 -2.63 3.95
CA VAL A 175 -13.50 -2.20 5.35
C VAL A 175 -14.83 -1.61 5.82
N LEU A 176 -15.43 -0.70 5.02
CA LEU A 176 -16.71 -0.08 5.37
C LEU A 176 -17.83 -1.12 5.48
N SER A 177 -17.92 -2.05 4.53
CA SER A 177 -18.89 -3.14 4.59
C SER A 177 -18.68 -4.02 5.80
N GLY A 178 -17.45 -4.34 6.16
CA GLY A 178 -17.12 -5.10 7.36
C GLY A 178 -17.59 -4.39 8.63
N VAL A 179 -17.30 -3.09 8.75
CA VAL A 179 -17.74 -2.28 9.91
C VAL A 179 -19.25 -2.17 9.99
N LEU A 180 -19.94 -1.91 8.87
CA LEU A 180 -21.40 -1.82 8.83
C LEU A 180 -22.07 -3.16 9.16
N LEU A 181 -21.55 -4.28 8.64
CA LEU A 181 -22.05 -5.61 8.97
C LEU A 181 -21.82 -5.93 10.46
N ALA A 182 -20.65 -5.62 11.00
CA ALA A 182 -20.38 -5.85 12.42
C ALA A 182 -21.31 -5.03 13.32
N GLY A 183 -21.46 -3.72 13.04
CA GLY A 183 -22.34 -2.84 13.81
C GLY A 183 -23.81 -3.20 13.68
N GLY A 184 -24.29 -3.43 12.46
CA GLY A 184 -25.69 -3.85 12.20
C GLY A 184 -26.00 -5.21 12.81
N GLY A 185 -25.07 -6.16 12.73
CA GLY A 185 -25.25 -7.47 13.35
C GLY A 185 -25.23 -7.43 14.86
N ALA A 186 -24.36 -6.61 15.47
CA ALA A 186 -24.35 -6.41 16.90
C ALA A 186 -25.68 -5.81 17.38
N LEU A 187 -26.21 -4.79 16.68
CA LEU A 187 -27.50 -4.19 16.97
C LEU A 187 -28.64 -5.20 16.81
N TRP A 188 -28.64 -5.97 15.71
CA TRP A 188 -29.64 -7.02 15.51
C TRP A 188 -29.64 -8.05 16.64
N MET A 189 -28.45 -8.51 17.07
CA MET A 189 -28.32 -9.45 18.19
C MET A 189 -28.82 -8.85 19.51
N ALA A 190 -28.54 -7.58 19.76
CA ALA A 190 -29.02 -6.89 20.97
C ALA A 190 -30.55 -6.76 21.01
N LEU A 191 -31.19 -6.51 19.85
CA LEU A 191 -32.63 -6.34 19.73
C LEU A 191 -33.41 -7.67 19.76
N THR A 192 -32.78 -8.76 19.30
CA THR A 192 -33.45 -10.08 19.17
C THR A 192 -32.96 -11.09 20.21
N GLY A 193 -32.09 -10.71 21.11
CA GLY A 193 -31.38 -11.59 22.04
C GLY A 193 -31.95 -11.60 23.46
N GLY A 194 -33.12 -10.95 23.67
CA GLY A 194 -33.86 -11.03 24.92
C GLY A 194 -34.56 -12.36 25.07
#